data_ce1fcbe919745e154459fbc443d36eb3
#
_entry.id   ce1fcbe919745e154459fbc443d36eb3
#
_cell.length_a   1.000
_cell.length_b   1.000
_cell.length_c   1.000
_cell.angle_alpha   90.00
_cell.angle_beta   90.00
_cell.angle_gamma   90.00
#
_symmetry.space_group_name_H-M   'P 1'
#
loop_
_entity.id
_entity.type
_entity.pdbx_description
1 polymer ?
#
loop_
_entity_poly.entity_id
_entity_poly.type
_entity_poly.pdbx_seq_one_letter_code
_entity_poly.pdbx_strand_id
1 'polypeptide(L)'
;LGSGWHPGEGITAGFDQMKGGWGGVDVWLLGIGFGFLLFFDFAGYSQMVIGIARIFGIRVAENFDRPFLSPTPSIFWTRWHMSLSFWIRDYLFNPLAAAGRRYSWWPYVVLIISMTFFGLWHGAKWTFVVYGLYHGLILVMHRLGQQMKRQFSIRPPRNLGAFLSWGTTFLLVSVGFIIFRAADLTQVWTMVRAVFTPAAYGHFAMPRSFYILMLTVAVGYFVVTAGHALLLSWRARYREAIGERRETAGDKWPVTVANKFTWIIGALFDFFTARLWWWLAPALSILVFWVGLVIDTKQEAVIAVTPFIYTLF
;
A
#
# COMPACT_ATOMS: atom_id res chain seq x y z
N LEU A 1 10.93 2.89 33.60
CA LEU A 1 11.75 2.06 32.72
C LEU A 1 11.43 2.53 31.32
N GLY A 2 12.27 3.44 30.75
CA GLY A 2 12.06 4.04 29.46
C GLY A 2 12.18 2.98 28.36
N SER A 3 11.23 2.96 27.43
CA SER A 3 11.38 2.24 26.17
C SER A 3 12.61 2.81 25.46
N GLY A 4 13.60 1.97 25.20
CA GLY A 4 14.84 2.41 24.53
C GLY A 4 14.66 2.83 23.07
N TRP A 5 13.41 3.09 22.62
CA TRP A 5 13.12 3.55 21.27
C TRP A 5 13.25 5.08 21.18
N HIS A 6 14.06 5.52 20.25
CA HIS A 6 14.23 6.94 19.91
C HIS A 6 13.61 7.22 18.54
N PRO A 7 12.92 8.37 18.34
CA PRO A 7 12.32 8.74 17.05
C PRO A 7 13.26 8.66 15.85
N GLY A 8 14.56 8.87 16.05
CA GLY A 8 15.59 8.77 15.01
C GLY A 8 15.91 7.36 14.54
N GLU A 9 15.47 6.31 15.25
CA GLU A 9 15.76 4.91 14.89
C GLU A 9 14.76 4.31 13.90
N GLY A 10 13.66 5.01 13.62
CA GLY A 10 12.65 4.62 12.64
C GLY A 10 11.77 3.44 13.05
N ILE A 11 10.81 3.09 12.19
CA ILE A 11 9.82 2.00 12.41
C ILE A 11 10.52 0.64 12.55
N THR A 12 11.62 0.43 11.83
CA THR A 12 12.36 -0.84 11.83
C THR A 12 12.95 -1.15 13.19
N ALA A 13 13.47 -0.16 13.91
CA ALA A 13 14.00 -0.35 15.26
C ALA A 13 12.91 -0.76 16.26
N GLY A 14 11.66 -0.29 16.07
CA GLY A 14 10.52 -0.75 16.86
C GLY A 14 10.35 -2.26 16.81
N PHE A 15 10.51 -2.89 15.66
CA PHE A 15 10.47 -4.34 15.53
C PHE A 15 11.65 -5.02 16.25
N ASP A 16 12.84 -4.46 16.18
CA ASP A 16 14.05 -5.06 16.71
C ASP A 16 14.10 -4.98 18.26
N GLN A 17 13.46 -3.97 18.83
CA GLN A 17 13.39 -3.76 20.28
C GLN A 17 12.24 -4.53 20.96
N MET A 18 11.37 -5.21 20.22
CA MET A 18 10.24 -5.97 20.72
C MET A 18 10.66 -7.25 21.45
N LYS A 19 11.13 -7.13 22.69
CA LYS A 19 11.50 -8.28 23.55
C LYS A 19 10.39 -8.68 24.54
N GLY A 20 9.14 -8.32 24.29
CA GLY A 20 7.97 -8.66 25.10
C GLY A 20 7.35 -7.46 25.82
N GLY A 21 6.04 -7.50 26.03
CA GLY A 21 5.31 -6.45 26.74
C GLY A 21 4.72 -5.34 25.86
N TRP A 22 4.65 -5.51 24.57
CA TRP A 22 4.06 -4.53 23.65
C TRP A 22 2.53 -4.56 23.65
N GLY A 23 1.93 -3.38 23.51
CA GLY A 23 0.49 -3.24 23.37
C GLY A 23 -0.03 -3.72 22.01
N GLY A 24 -1.27 -4.17 21.98
CA GLY A 24 -1.91 -4.56 20.72
C GLY A 24 -1.98 -3.41 19.71
N VAL A 25 -2.15 -2.17 20.19
CA VAL A 25 -2.12 -0.94 19.34
C VAL A 25 -0.74 -0.72 18.75
N ASP A 26 0.34 -0.93 19.53
CA ASP A 26 1.72 -0.74 19.06
C ASP A 26 2.03 -1.68 17.89
N VAL A 27 1.62 -2.95 18.02
CA VAL A 27 1.81 -3.96 16.99
C VAL A 27 1.08 -3.59 15.69
N TRP A 28 -0.19 -3.16 15.80
CA TRP A 28 -0.93 -2.69 14.63
C TRP A 28 -0.25 -1.53 13.95
N LEU A 29 0.16 -0.52 14.70
CA LEU A 29 0.78 0.68 14.15
C LEU A 29 2.16 0.40 13.56
N LEU A 30 2.92 -0.53 14.14
CA LEU A 30 4.18 -0.99 13.53
C LEU A 30 3.94 -1.70 12.20
N GLY A 31 2.97 -2.62 12.12
CA GLY A 31 2.64 -3.30 10.88
C GLY A 31 2.14 -2.35 9.79
N ILE A 32 1.23 -1.45 10.15
CA ILE A 32 0.70 -0.41 9.24
C ILE A 32 1.82 0.53 8.81
N GLY A 33 2.60 1.02 9.77
CA GLY A 33 3.70 1.95 9.52
C GLY A 33 4.78 1.34 8.62
N PHE A 34 5.12 0.07 8.84
CA PHE A 34 6.06 -0.64 7.97
C PHE A 34 5.48 -0.81 6.55
N GLY A 35 4.19 -1.09 6.42
CA GLY A 35 3.52 -1.14 5.12
C GLY A 35 3.62 0.19 4.36
N PHE A 36 3.40 1.33 5.04
CA PHE A 36 3.58 2.66 4.45
C PHE A 36 5.05 2.94 4.11
N LEU A 37 5.98 2.60 5.01
CA LEU A 37 7.41 2.74 4.75
C LEU A 37 7.81 2.03 3.47
N LEU A 38 7.50 0.74 3.37
CA LEU A 38 7.79 -0.09 2.21
C LEU A 38 7.14 0.45 0.93
N PHE A 39 5.91 0.94 1.03
CA PHE A 39 5.19 1.54 -0.08
C PHE A 39 5.89 2.81 -0.58
N PHE A 40 6.18 3.77 0.30
CA PHE A 40 6.76 5.05 -0.11
C PHE A 40 8.17 4.89 -0.66
N ASP A 41 8.97 4.04 -0.02
CA ASP A 41 10.33 3.74 -0.46
C ASP A 41 10.33 3.09 -1.85
N PHE A 42 9.63 2.00 -2.01
CA PHE A 42 9.61 1.28 -3.27
C PHE A 42 8.82 1.99 -4.38
N ALA A 43 7.74 2.69 -4.06
CA ALA A 43 7.03 3.50 -5.05
C ALA A 43 7.90 4.67 -5.52
N GLY A 44 8.61 5.35 -4.60
CA GLY A 44 9.55 6.41 -4.94
C GLY A 44 10.68 5.93 -5.85
N TYR A 45 11.32 4.82 -5.49
CA TYR A 45 12.34 4.18 -6.32
C TYR A 45 11.80 3.81 -7.70
N SER A 46 10.64 3.13 -7.77
CA SER A 46 10.03 2.73 -9.04
C SER A 46 9.75 3.93 -9.95
N GLN A 47 9.28 5.04 -9.39
CA GLN A 47 9.01 6.26 -10.15
C GLN A 47 10.29 6.90 -10.68
N MET A 48 11.38 6.92 -9.89
CA MET A 48 12.68 7.38 -10.38
C MET A 48 13.18 6.55 -11.56
N VAL A 49 13.11 5.22 -11.46
CA VAL A 49 13.49 4.31 -12.55
C VAL A 49 12.64 4.53 -13.80
N ILE A 50 11.31 4.66 -13.64
CA ILE A 50 10.39 4.96 -14.75
C ILE A 50 10.76 6.30 -15.42
N GLY A 51 11.08 7.32 -14.61
CA GLY A 51 11.48 8.64 -15.11
C GLY A 51 12.78 8.57 -15.93
N ILE A 52 13.81 7.92 -15.41
CA ILE A 52 15.10 7.73 -16.09
C ILE A 52 14.90 6.91 -17.38
N ALA A 53 14.19 5.79 -17.32
CA ALA A 53 13.92 4.94 -18.47
C ALA A 53 13.23 5.72 -19.62
N ARG A 54 12.32 6.63 -19.27
CA ARG A 54 11.65 7.49 -20.27
C ARG A 54 12.58 8.44 -21.01
N ILE A 55 13.67 8.90 -20.38
CA ILE A 55 14.70 9.71 -21.05
C ILE A 55 15.34 8.90 -22.19
N PHE A 56 15.49 7.59 -22.00
CA PHE A 56 16.03 6.69 -23.04
C PHE A 56 14.93 6.12 -23.97
N GLY A 57 13.70 6.63 -23.91
CA GLY A 57 12.59 6.14 -24.74
C GLY A 57 12.00 4.79 -24.28
N ILE A 58 12.45 4.24 -23.15
CA ILE A 58 12.01 2.95 -22.61
C ILE A 58 10.76 3.12 -21.75
N ARG A 59 9.74 2.30 -21.98
CA ARG A 59 8.53 2.25 -21.16
C ARG A 59 8.64 1.13 -20.11
N VAL A 60 8.75 1.51 -18.84
CA VAL A 60 8.72 0.59 -17.71
C VAL A 60 7.33 0.61 -17.08
N ALA A 61 6.85 -0.56 -16.64
CA ALA A 61 5.54 -0.70 -16.01
C ALA A 61 5.50 -0.05 -14.63
N GLU A 62 4.33 0.49 -14.26
CA GLU A 62 4.05 0.97 -12.91
C GLU A 62 4.00 -0.21 -11.92
N ASN A 63 4.49 0.02 -10.69
CA ASN A 63 4.49 -1.00 -9.64
C ASN A 63 3.35 -0.85 -8.63
N PHE A 64 2.76 0.34 -8.51
CA PHE A 64 1.75 0.62 -7.51
C PHE A 64 0.59 1.45 -8.06
N ASP A 65 -0.65 1.06 -7.70
CA ASP A 65 -1.88 1.83 -7.95
C ASP A 65 -2.76 1.88 -6.70
N ARG A 66 -2.45 2.83 -5.79
CA ARG A 66 -3.24 3.08 -4.56
C ARG A 66 -3.57 1.77 -3.80
N PRO A 67 -2.59 0.95 -3.45
CA PRO A 67 -2.82 -0.41 -2.94
C PRO A 67 -3.63 -0.44 -1.65
N PHE A 68 -3.44 0.53 -0.74
CA PHE A 68 -4.15 0.60 0.54
C PHE A 68 -5.64 1.00 0.42
N LEU A 69 -6.09 1.40 -0.77
CA LEU A 69 -7.51 1.60 -1.08
C LEU A 69 -8.17 0.36 -1.70
N SER A 70 -7.52 -0.78 -1.67
CA SER A 70 -8.04 -2.00 -2.28
C SER A 70 -9.20 -2.57 -1.47
N PRO A 71 -10.39 -2.73 -2.07
CA PRO A 71 -11.55 -3.25 -1.37
C PRO A 71 -11.49 -4.76 -1.09
N THR A 72 -10.57 -5.49 -1.74
CA THR A 72 -10.41 -6.94 -1.55
C THR A 72 -8.95 -7.36 -1.65
N PRO A 73 -8.55 -8.48 -1.01
CA PRO A 73 -7.18 -9.00 -1.11
C PRO A 73 -6.76 -9.29 -2.55
N SER A 74 -7.67 -9.75 -3.41
CA SER A 74 -7.36 -9.98 -4.83
C SER A 74 -7.04 -8.68 -5.56
N ILE A 75 -7.78 -7.60 -5.30
CA ILE A 75 -7.50 -6.27 -5.87
C ILE A 75 -6.21 -5.69 -5.30
N PHE A 76 -5.89 -5.94 -4.01
CA PHE A 76 -4.63 -5.51 -3.45
C PHE A 76 -3.44 -6.02 -4.28
N TRP A 77 -3.40 -7.30 -4.62
CA TRP A 77 -2.33 -7.91 -5.41
C TRP A 77 -2.29 -7.49 -6.88
N THR A 78 -3.33 -6.86 -7.40
CA THR A 78 -3.30 -6.21 -8.71
C THR A 78 -2.79 -4.76 -8.65
N ARG A 79 -2.55 -4.22 -7.44
CA ARG A 79 -2.14 -2.83 -7.18
C ARG A 79 -0.85 -2.69 -6.38
N TRP A 80 -0.35 -3.79 -5.83
CA TRP A 80 0.88 -3.88 -5.05
C TRP A 80 1.92 -4.66 -5.83
N HIS A 81 3.14 -4.06 -6.00
CA HIS A 81 4.26 -4.68 -6.71
C HIS A 81 3.81 -5.35 -8.02
N MET A 82 3.15 -4.58 -8.87
CA MET A 82 2.38 -5.09 -10.02
C MET A 82 3.26 -5.87 -11.00
N SER A 83 4.51 -5.43 -11.22
CA SER A 83 5.44 -6.14 -12.11
C SER A 83 5.70 -7.58 -11.65
N LEU A 84 6.02 -7.78 -10.37
CA LEU A 84 6.25 -9.10 -9.80
C LEU A 84 4.95 -9.91 -9.69
N SER A 85 3.85 -9.27 -9.25
CA SER A 85 2.55 -9.93 -9.12
C SER A 85 2.05 -10.48 -10.46
N PHE A 86 2.21 -9.71 -11.53
CA PHE A 86 1.82 -10.14 -12.88
C PHE A 86 2.78 -11.18 -13.44
N TRP A 87 4.08 -11.06 -13.17
CA TRP A 87 5.06 -12.06 -13.56
C TRP A 87 4.73 -13.43 -12.93
N ILE A 88 4.50 -13.48 -11.62
CA ILE A 88 4.12 -14.71 -10.92
C ILE A 88 2.80 -15.26 -11.44
N ARG A 89 1.81 -14.40 -11.69
CA ARG A 89 0.54 -14.82 -12.29
C ARG A 89 0.74 -15.48 -13.64
N ASP A 90 1.52 -14.85 -14.52
CA ASP A 90 1.59 -15.25 -15.93
C ASP A 90 2.57 -16.43 -16.14
N TYR A 91 3.68 -16.47 -15.40
CA TYR A 91 4.72 -17.48 -15.58
C TYR A 91 4.68 -18.62 -14.57
N LEU A 92 4.00 -18.48 -13.45
CA LEU A 92 3.89 -19.54 -12.45
C LEU A 92 2.43 -19.99 -12.26
N PHE A 93 1.54 -19.08 -11.86
CA PHE A 93 0.16 -19.44 -11.54
C PHE A 93 -0.61 -19.97 -12.75
N ASN A 94 -0.63 -19.25 -13.87
CA ASN A 94 -1.42 -19.64 -15.04
C ASN A 94 -0.97 -20.98 -15.65
N PRO A 95 0.33 -21.25 -15.88
CA PRO A 95 0.78 -22.55 -16.38
C PRO A 95 0.46 -23.70 -15.44
N LEU A 96 0.70 -23.54 -14.13
CA LEU A 96 0.38 -24.59 -13.15
C LEU A 96 -1.12 -24.82 -13.03
N ALA A 97 -1.93 -23.77 -13.05
CA ALA A 97 -3.40 -23.90 -13.00
C ALA A 97 -3.94 -24.62 -14.24
N ALA A 98 -3.36 -24.36 -15.42
CA ALA A 98 -3.73 -25.04 -16.66
C ALA A 98 -3.38 -26.53 -16.64
N ALA A 99 -2.25 -26.92 -16.05
CA ALA A 99 -1.82 -28.32 -15.97
C ALA A 99 -2.79 -29.21 -15.20
N GLY A 100 -3.45 -28.68 -14.16
CA GLY A 100 -4.40 -29.43 -13.34
C GLY A 100 -5.86 -29.00 -13.52
N ARG A 101 -6.24 -28.36 -14.64
CA ARG A 101 -7.57 -27.78 -14.88
C ARG A 101 -8.75 -28.75 -14.74
N ARG A 102 -8.49 -30.06 -14.82
CA ARG A 102 -9.52 -31.12 -14.61
C ARG A 102 -10.01 -31.19 -13.16
N TYR A 103 -9.25 -30.69 -12.20
CA TYR A 103 -9.60 -30.72 -10.79
C TYR A 103 -10.07 -29.34 -10.33
N SER A 104 -11.28 -29.25 -9.78
CA SER A 104 -11.87 -27.97 -9.33
C SER A 104 -11.14 -27.32 -8.14
N TRP A 105 -10.46 -28.11 -7.32
CA TRP A 105 -9.67 -27.67 -6.17
C TRP A 105 -8.26 -27.20 -6.53
N TRP A 106 -7.74 -27.63 -7.70
CA TRP A 106 -6.34 -27.38 -8.09
C TRP A 106 -5.96 -25.90 -8.15
N PRO A 107 -6.78 -24.96 -8.68
CA PRO A 107 -6.43 -23.55 -8.69
C PRO A 107 -6.20 -22.94 -7.30
N TYR A 108 -6.80 -23.50 -6.25
CA TYR A 108 -6.57 -23.04 -4.87
C TYR A 108 -5.20 -23.48 -4.36
N VAL A 109 -4.79 -24.69 -4.65
CA VAL A 109 -3.44 -25.17 -4.31
C VAL A 109 -2.37 -24.39 -5.06
N VAL A 110 -2.55 -24.19 -6.35
CA VAL A 110 -1.63 -23.39 -7.18
C VAL A 110 -1.52 -21.96 -6.67
N LEU A 111 -2.63 -21.38 -6.19
CA LEU A 111 -2.62 -20.03 -5.62
C LEU A 111 -1.74 -19.98 -4.35
N ILE A 112 -1.86 -20.97 -3.47
CA ILE A 112 -1.01 -21.08 -2.28
C ILE A 112 0.46 -21.25 -2.68
N ILE A 113 0.76 -22.16 -3.59
CA ILE A 113 2.13 -22.39 -4.09
C ILE A 113 2.71 -21.11 -4.68
N SER A 114 1.96 -20.41 -5.54
CA SER A 114 2.41 -19.19 -6.20
C SER A 114 2.70 -18.06 -5.20
N MET A 115 1.85 -17.89 -4.19
CA MET A 115 2.06 -16.89 -3.15
C MET A 115 3.18 -17.27 -2.19
N THR A 116 3.38 -18.56 -1.90
CA THR A 116 4.53 -19.02 -1.12
C THR A 116 5.83 -18.75 -1.87
N PHE A 117 5.85 -18.99 -3.18
CA PHE A 117 6.99 -18.64 -4.03
C PHE A 117 7.24 -17.12 -4.06
N PHE A 118 6.17 -16.31 -4.11
CA PHE A 118 6.27 -14.85 -3.98
C PHE A 118 6.99 -14.45 -2.69
N GLY A 119 6.65 -15.09 -1.57
CA GLY A 119 7.34 -14.87 -0.29
C GLY A 119 8.81 -15.28 -0.35
N LEU A 120 9.12 -16.47 -0.85
CA LEU A 120 10.50 -16.98 -0.99
C LEU A 120 11.36 -16.11 -1.91
N TRP A 121 10.78 -15.43 -2.88
CA TRP A 121 11.49 -14.49 -3.75
C TRP A 121 12.16 -13.35 -2.95
N HIS A 122 11.60 -12.95 -1.79
CA HIS A 122 12.18 -11.93 -0.92
C HIS A 122 13.37 -12.42 -0.09
N GLY A 123 13.59 -13.73 0.00
CA GLY A 123 14.74 -14.29 0.71
C GLY A 123 14.46 -15.64 1.38
N ALA A 124 15.52 -16.30 1.81
CA ALA A 124 15.50 -17.64 2.39
C ALA A 124 15.20 -17.63 3.90
N LYS A 125 14.20 -16.85 4.35
CA LYS A 125 13.76 -16.85 5.75
C LYS A 125 12.39 -17.52 5.90
N TRP A 126 12.18 -18.23 6.99
CA TRP A 126 10.88 -18.82 7.28
C TRP A 126 9.74 -17.81 7.41
N THR A 127 10.03 -16.59 7.84
CA THR A 127 9.03 -15.51 7.88
C THR A 127 8.50 -15.18 6.49
N PHE A 128 9.33 -15.22 5.44
CA PHE A 128 8.89 -15.01 4.06
C PHE A 128 8.07 -16.18 3.51
N VAL A 129 8.40 -17.42 3.89
CA VAL A 129 7.58 -18.59 3.54
C VAL A 129 6.19 -18.46 4.16
N VAL A 130 6.14 -18.13 5.47
CA VAL A 130 4.88 -17.94 6.21
C VAL A 130 4.10 -16.73 5.66
N TYR A 131 4.77 -15.65 5.28
CA TYR A 131 4.14 -14.49 4.62
C TYR A 131 3.44 -14.89 3.32
N GLY A 132 4.13 -15.62 2.44
CA GLY A 132 3.55 -16.10 1.19
C GLY A 132 2.39 -17.06 1.40
N LEU A 133 2.55 -18.04 2.30
CA LEU A 133 1.50 -18.98 2.68
C LEU A 133 0.27 -18.26 3.24
N TYR A 134 0.48 -17.29 4.14
CA TYR A 134 -0.59 -16.46 4.72
C TYR A 134 -1.40 -15.74 3.64
N HIS A 135 -0.75 -15.07 2.71
CA HIS A 135 -1.43 -14.39 1.61
C HIS A 135 -2.11 -15.35 0.64
N GLY A 136 -1.51 -16.50 0.38
CA GLY A 136 -2.13 -17.57 -0.40
C GLY A 136 -3.44 -18.05 0.23
N LEU A 137 -3.45 -18.31 1.54
CA LEU A 137 -4.64 -18.72 2.29
C LEU A 137 -5.71 -17.63 2.30
N ILE A 138 -5.35 -16.36 2.50
CA ILE A 138 -6.31 -15.24 2.43
C ILE A 138 -6.99 -15.17 1.07
N LEU A 139 -6.22 -15.33 -0.02
CA LEU A 139 -6.78 -15.31 -1.37
C LEU A 139 -7.71 -16.49 -1.64
N VAL A 140 -7.38 -17.68 -1.13
CA VAL A 140 -8.27 -18.86 -1.20
C VAL A 140 -9.54 -18.60 -0.40
N MET A 141 -9.45 -18.15 0.84
CA MET A 141 -10.62 -17.83 1.68
C MET A 141 -11.49 -16.75 1.05
N HIS A 142 -10.88 -15.73 0.45
CA HIS A 142 -11.62 -14.70 -0.28
C HIS A 142 -12.41 -15.28 -1.47
N ARG A 143 -11.79 -16.16 -2.29
CA ARG A 143 -12.45 -16.81 -3.42
C ARG A 143 -13.62 -17.71 -2.96
N LEU A 144 -13.40 -18.50 -1.92
CA LEU A 144 -14.46 -19.35 -1.35
C LEU A 144 -15.60 -18.50 -0.79
N GLY A 145 -15.28 -17.43 -0.06
CA GLY A 145 -16.29 -16.49 0.43
C GLY A 145 -17.09 -15.81 -0.69
N GLN A 146 -16.47 -15.50 -1.82
CA GLN A 146 -17.19 -14.99 -3.00
C GLN A 146 -18.13 -16.04 -3.61
N GLN A 147 -17.72 -17.31 -3.67
CA GLN A 147 -18.58 -18.39 -4.15
C GLN A 147 -19.79 -18.59 -3.23
N MET A 148 -19.57 -18.62 -1.91
CA MET A 148 -20.65 -18.71 -0.92
C MET A 148 -21.63 -17.52 -1.04
N LYS A 149 -21.14 -16.29 -1.17
CA LYS A 149 -21.99 -15.11 -1.37
C LYS A 149 -22.86 -15.22 -2.61
N ARG A 150 -22.33 -15.77 -3.72
CA ARG A 150 -23.09 -16.01 -4.95
C ARG A 150 -24.14 -17.11 -4.74
N GLN A 151 -23.76 -18.21 -4.12
CA GLN A 151 -24.64 -19.36 -3.88
C GLN A 151 -25.82 -19.00 -2.96
N PHE A 152 -25.57 -18.24 -1.90
CA PHE A 152 -26.60 -17.85 -0.92
C PHE A 152 -27.23 -16.48 -1.20
N SER A 153 -26.91 -15.84 -2.32
CA SER A 153 -27.42 -14.51 -2.73
C SER A 153 -27.27 -13.43 -1.65
N ILE A 154 -26.22 -13.51 -0.82
CA ILE A 154 -25.97 -12.58 0.28
C ILE A 154 -25.55 -11.22 -0.29
N ARG A 155 -26.40 -10.19 -0.11
CA ARG A 155 -26.16 -8.82 -0.58
C ARG A 155 -26.13 -7.86 0.62
N PRO A 156 -24.95 -7.54 1.16
CA PRO A 156 -24.85 -6.52 2.20
C PRO A 156 -25.20 -5.14 1.63
N PRO A 157 -25.66 -4.19 2.47
CA PRO A 157 -25.83 -2.79 2.07
C PRO A 157 -24.56 -2.27 1.38
N ARG A 158 -24.72 -1.62 0.22
CA ARG A 158 -23.60 -1.30 -0.69
C ARG A 158 -22.46 -0.55 0.00
N ASN A 159 -22.75 0.50 0.74
CA ASN A 159 -21.73 1.35 1.36
C ASN A 159 -21.07 0.67 2.57
N LEU A 160 -21.86 0.05 3.44
CA LEU A 160 -21.36 -0.69 4.60
C LEU A 160 -20.53 -1.90 4.16
N GLY A 161 -21.02 -2.66 3.18
CA GLY A 161 -20.30 -3.81 2.65
C GLY A 161 -18.96 -3.43 2.01
N ALA A 162 -18.90 -2.31 1.29
CA ALA A 162 -17.66 -1.80 0.71
C ALA A 162 -16.66 -1.37 1.80
N PHE A 163 -17.11 -0.64 2.81
CA PHE A 163 -16.27 -0.21 3.93
C PHE A 163 -15.72 -1.39 4.73
N LEU A 164 -16.57 -2.35 5.09
CA LEU A 164 -16.15 -3.54 5.82
C LEU A 164 -15.17 -4.39 5.01
N SER A 165 -15.40 -4.56 3.71
CA SER A 165 -14.51 -5.30 2.83
C SER A 165 -13.14 -4.63 2.72
N TRP A 166 -13.11 -3.30 2.57
CA TRP A 166 -11.88 -2.52 2.56
C TRP A 166 -11.14 -2.62 3.90
N GLY A 167 -11.82 -2.38 5.02
CA GLY A 167 -11.21 -2.44 6.35
C GLY A 167 -10.63 -3.82 6.67
N THR A 168 -11.38 -4.89 6.36
CA THR A 168 -10.89 -6.27 6.50
C THR A 168 -9.65 -6.51 5.65
N THR A 169 -9.65 -6.06 4.39
CA THR A 169 -8.49 -6.19 3.49
C THR A 169 -7.28 -5.46 4.05
N PHE A 170 -7.46 -4.22 4.50
CA PHE A 170 -6.41 -3.40 5.07
C PHE A 170 -5.78 -4.04 6.31
N LEU A 171 -6.60 -4.55 7.23
CA LEU A 171 -6.12 -5.24 8.44
C LEU A 171 -5.38 -6.54 8.09
N LEU A 172 -5.93 -7.37 7.19
CA LEU A 172 -5.27 -8.60 6.76
C LEU A 172 -3.91 -8.32 6.11
N VAL A 173 -3.82 -7.31 5.26
CA VAL A 173 -2.55 -6.90 4.64
C VAL A 173 -1.57 -6.39 5.68
N SER A 174 -2.04 -5.63 6.69
CA SER A 174 -1.20 -5.14 7.78
C SER A 174 -0.60 -6.28 8.63
N VAL A 175 -1.35 -7.34 8.89
CA VAL A 175 -0.80 -8.58 9.51
C VAL A 175 0.27 -9.20 8.61
N GLY A 176 0.07 -9.21 7.29
CA GLY A 176 1.09 -9.64 6.34
C GLY A 176 2.40 -8.86 6.50
N PHE A 177 2.35 -7.54 6.65
CA PHE A 177 3.54 -6.72 6.88
C PHE A 177 4.24 -7.00 8.21
N ILE A 178 3.47 -7.35 9.27
CA ILE A 178 4.06 -7.83 10.53
C ILE A 178 4.87 -9.10 10.29
N ILE A 179 4.30 -10.08 9.61
CA ILE A 179 4.97 -11.35 9.29
C ILE A 179 6.22 -11.12 8.44
N PHE A 180 6.11 -10.24 7.45
CA PHE A 180 7.20 -9.92 6.53
C PHE A 180 8.42 -9.31 7.24
N ARG A 181 8.19 -8.35 8.16
CA ARG A 181 9.27 -7.61 8.83
C ARG A 181 9.86 -8.35 10.03
N ALA A 182 9.13 -9.26 10.63
CA ALA A 182 9.59 -9.97 11.83
C ALA A 182 10.96 -10.65 11.60
N ALA A 183 11.78 -10.64 12.64
CA ALA A 183 13.11 -11.25 12.60
C ALA A 183 13.03 -12.78 12.47
N ASP A 184 12.08 -13.39 13.19
CA ASP A 184 11.86 -14.83 13.22
C ASP A 184 10.39 -15.19 13.51
N LEU A 185 10.07 -16.49 13.50
CA LEU A 185 8.71 -16.97 13.74
C LEU A 185 8.24 -16.77 15.19
N THR A 186 9.16 -16.74 16.15
CA THR A 186 8.85 -16.48 17.55
C THR A 186 8.32 -15.06 17.72
N GLN A 187 8.98 -14.11 17.07
CA GLN A 187 8.53 -12.73 17.05
C GLN A 187 7.16 -12.61 16.34
N VAL A 188 6.96 -13.26 15.19
CA VAL A 188 5.65 -13.30 14.52
C VAL A 188 4.57 -13.78 15.48
N TRP A 189 4.81 -14.89 16.18
CA TRP A 189 3.85 -15.45 17.11
C TRP A 189 3.52 -14.49 18.24
N THR A 190 4.55 -13.87 18.86
CA THR A 190 4.39 -12.91 19.95
C THR A 190 3.58 -11.70 19.51
N MET A 191 3.88 -11.13 18.35
CA MET A 191 3.17 -9.98 17.80
C MET A 191 1.72 -10.32 17.45
N VAL A 192 1.50 -11.41 16.73
CA VAL A 192 0.14 -11.85 16.37
C VAL A 192 -0.69 -12.14 17.62
N ARG A 193 -0.11 -12.81 18.61
CA ARG A 193 -0.79 -13.06 19.88
C ARG A 193 -1.19 -11.76 20.59
N ALA A 194 -0.33 -10.74 20.61
CA ALA A 194 -0.64 -9.43 21.22
C ALA A 194 -1.84 -8.76 20.53
N VAL A 195 -1.95 -8.87 19.22
CA VAL A 195 -3.10 -8.35 18.44
C VAL A 195 -4.43 -9.00 18.88
N PHE A 196 -4.43 -10.28 19.25
CA PHE A 196 -5.64 -11.01 19.66
C PHE A 196 -5.84 -11.09 21.17
N THR A 197 -4.98 -10.44 21.99
CA THR A 197 -5.09 -10.44 23.44
C THR A 197 -5.73 -9.13 23.94
N PRO A 198 -6.99 -9.12 24.42
CA PRO A 198 -7.66 -7.89 24.86
C PRO A 198 -6.88 -7.09 25.92
N ALA A 199 -6.22 -7.76 26.85
CA ALA A 199 -5.41 -7.12 27.89
C ALA A 199 -4.22 -6.31 27.31
N ALA A 200 -3.73 -6.66 26.13
CA ALA A 200 -2.64 -5.93 25.47
C ALA A 200 -3.05 -4.54 24.98
N TYR A 201 -4.33 -4.24 24.85
CA TYR A 201 -4.82 -2.92 24.38
C TYR A 201 -4.83 -1.84 25.46
N GLY A 202 -4.63 -2.20 26.73
CA GLY A 202 -4.45 -1.24 27.83
C GLY A 202 -3.02 -0.73 28.00
N HIS A 203 -2.07 -1.24 27.21
CA HIS A 203 -0.65 -0.91 27.31
C HIS A 203 -0.17 -0.20 26.03
N PHE A 204 0.49 0.95 26.21
CA PHE A 204 1.07 1.78 25.14
C PHE A 204 2.57 1.93 25.43
N ALA A 205 3.41 1.23 24.67
CA ALA A 205 4.85 1.20 24.91
C ALA A 205 5.61 2.24 24.09
N MET A 206 5.02 2.71 22.97
CA MET A 206 5.65 3.69 22.10
C MET A 206 5.48 5.13 22.62
N PRO A 207 6.40 6.06 22.31
CA PRO A 207 6.26 7.47 22.65
C PRO A 207 5.09 8.11 21.88
N ARG A 208 4.52 9.18 22.46
CA ARG A 208 3.37 9.89 21.87
C ARG A 208 3.65 10.38 20.43
N SER A 209 4.88 10.79 20.15
CA SER A 209 5.33 11.21 18.82
C SER A 209 5.13 10.13 17.75
N PHE A 210 5.34 8.86 18.10
CA PHE A 210 5.10 7.75 17.19
C PHE A 210 3.63 7.64 16.77
N TYR A 211 2.69 7.73 17.73
CA TYR A 211 1.25 7.65 17.42
C TYR A 211 0.80 8.83 16.55
N ILE A 212 1.29 10.05 16.87
CA ILE A 212 0.99 11.24 16.07
C ILE A 212 1.54 11.09 14.64
N LEU A 213 2.78 10.61 14.50
CA LEU A 213 3.41 10.38 13.20
C LEU A 213 2.59 9.36 12.38
N MET A 214 2.23 8.22 12.97
CA MET A 214 1.45 7.19 12.28
C MET A 214 0.09 7.70 11.84
N LEU A 215 -0.60 8.46 12.70
CA LEU A 215 -1.86 9.10 12.36
C LEU A 215 -1.69 10.09 11.21
N THR A 216 -0.66 10.94 11.27
CA THR A 216 -0.39 11.95 10.25
C THR A 216 -0.11 11.30 8.89
N VAL A 217 0.72 10.26 8.84
CA VAL A 217 1.03 9.52 7.61
C VAL A 217 -0.21 8.85 7.04
N ALA A 218 -0.99 8.16 7.89
CA ALA A 218 -2.20 7.48 7.45
C ALA A 218 -3.26 8.47 6.93
N VAL A 219 -3.56 9.52 7.69
CA VAL A 219 -4.52 10.57 7.28
C VAL A 219 -4.03 11.27 6.02
N GLY A 220 -2.75 11.66 5.96
CA GLY A 220 -2.14 12.28 4.78
C GLY A 220 -2.31 11.42 3.53
N TYR A 221 -1.99 10.13 3.61
CA TYR A 221 -2.18 9.19 2.50
C TYR A 221 -3.64 9.15 2.02
N PHE A 222 -4.60 9.01 2.94
CA PHE A 222 -6.01 8.92 2.57
C PHE A 222 -6.57 10.23 2.02
N VAL A 223 -6.22 11.38 2.61
CA VAL A 223 -6.64 12.71 2.13
C VAL A 223 -6.14 12.95 0.72
N VAL A 224 -4.87 12.65 0.47
CA VAL A 224 -4.26 12.84 -0.84
C VAL A 224 -4.86 11.92 -1.89
N THR A 225 -5.02 10.63 -1.57
CA THR A 225 -5.60 9.67 -2.52
C THR A 225 -7.07 9.95 -2.79
N ALA A 226 -7.84 10.37 -1.79
CA ALA A 226 -9.24 10.80 -1.96
C ALA A 226 -9.32 12.09 -2.78
N GLY A 227 -8.49 13.08 -2.48
CA GLY A 227 -8.39 14.33 -3.24
C GLY A 227 -8.07 14.09 -4.71
N HIS A 228 -7.08 13.23 -4.99
CA HIS A 228 -6.74 12.84 -6.35
C HIS A 228 -7.91 12.13 -7.06
N ALA A 229 -8.60 11.22 -6.41
CA ALA A 229 -9.77 10.55 -6.97
C ALA A 229 -10.91 11.54 -7.29
N LEU A 230 -11.15 12.51 -6.41
CA LEU A 230 -12.14 13.58 -6.63
C LEU A 230 -11.75 14.47 -7.81
N LEU A 231 -10.48 14.86 -7.92
CA LEU A 231 -9.97 15.66 -9.03
C LEU A 231 -10.13 14.93 -10.37
N LEU A 232 -9.81 13.63 -10.42
CA LEU A 232 -10.00 12.83 -11.64
C LEU A 232 -11.49 12.70 -12.01
N SER A 233 -12.38 12.51 -11.03
CA SER A 233 -13.83 12.42 -11.28
C SER A 233 -14.42 13.77 -11.75
N TRP A 234 -13.95 14.87 -11.17
CA TRP A 234 -14.32 16.22 -11.60
C TRP A 234 -13.85 16.48 -13.05
N ARG A 235 -12.61 16.11 -13.36
CA ARG A 235 -12.04 16.26 -14.68
C ARG A 235 -12.77 15.43 -15.75
N ALA A 236 -13.15 14.20 -15.43
CA ALA A 236 -13.96 13.39 -16.34
C ALA A 236 -15.28 14.07 -16.68
N ARG A 237 -16.00 14.55 -15.67
CA ARG A 237 -17.27 15.30 -15.83
C ARG A 237 -17.07 16.60 -16.61
N TYR A 238 -15.98 17.32 -16.36
CA TYR A 238 -15.68 18.56 -17.08
C TYR A 238 -15.40 18.33 -18.57
N ARG A 239 -14.64 17.24 -18.90
CA ARG A 239 -14.40 16.84 -20.29
C ARG A 239 -15.68 16.44 -21.02
N GLU A 240 -16.55 15.71 -20.34
CA GLU A 240 -17.85 15.29 -20.85
C GLU A 240 -18.72 16.49 -21.17
N ALA A 241 -18.85 17.44 -20.24
CA ALA A 241 -19.59 18.68 -20.41
C ALA A 241 -19.04 19.58 -21.55
N ILE A 242 -17.71 19.59 -21.79
CA ILE A 242 -17.11 20.31 -22.93
C ILE A 242 -17.33 19.55 -24.23
N GLY A 243 -17.27 18.22 -24.22
CA GLY A 243 -17.57 17.38 -25.37
C GLY A 243 -18.98 17.60 -25.89
N GLU A 244 -19.97 17.52 -24.98
CA GLU A 244 -21.38 17.81 -25.29
C GLU A 244 -21.60 19.23 -25.87
N ARG A 245 -20.91 20.24 -25.31
CA ARG A 245 -20.99 21.61 -25.83
C ARG A 245 -20.37 21.77 -27.21
N ARG A 246 -19.32 20.99 -27.54
CA ARG A 246 -18.71 21.00 -28.89
C ARG A 246 -19.62 20.36 -29.92
N GLU A 247 -20.26 19.26 -29.58
CA GLU A 247 -21.21 18.58 -30.47
C GLU A 247 -22.45 19.46 -30.77
N THR A 248 -22.97 20.15 -29.74
CA THR A 248 -24.14 21.03 -29.88
C THR A 248 -23.83 22.38 -30.58
N ALA A 249 -22.59 22.86 -30.53
CA ALA A 249 -22.20 24.16 -31.10
C ALA A 249 -21.78 24.08 -32.57
N GLY A 250 -21.67 22.89 -33.15
CA GLY A 250 -21.12 22.71 -34.50
C GLY A 250 -19.73 23.34 -34.63
N ASP A 251 -18.88 22.84 -35.50
CA ASP A 251 -17.43 23.11 -35.65
C ASP A 251 -17.00 24.61 -35.87
N LYS A 252 -17.77 25.58 -35.38
CA LYS A 252 -17.60 27.03 -35.57
C LYS A 252 -17.01 27.79 -34.38
N TRP A 253 -16.30 27.11 -33.46
CA TRP A 253 -15.62 27.83 -32.38
C TRP A 253 -14.24 28.32 -32.83
N PRO A 254 -13.99 29.64 -32.89
CA PRO A 254 -12.65 30.16 -33.14
C PRO A 254 -11.76 29.75 -31.97
N VAL A 255 -10.58 29.20 -32.29
CA VAL A 255 -9.51 28.90 -31.32
C VAL A 255 -8.99 30.24 -30.77
N THR A 256 -9.72 30.83 -29.85
CA THR A 256 -9.36 32.09 -29.19
C THR A 256 -8.25 31.80 -28.16
N VAL A 257 -7.47 32.84 -27.84
CA VAL A 257 -6.38 32.82 -26.83
C VAL A 257 -6.84 32.18 -25.49
N ALA A 258 -8.11 32.33 -25.10
CA ALA A 258 -8.74 31.67 -23.98
C ALA A 258 -8.65 30.13 -24.06
N ASN A 259 -8.76 29.54 -25.25
CA ASN A 259 -8.63 28.08 -25.42
C ASN A 259 -7.18 27.59 -25.29
N LYS A 260 -6.19 28.42 -25.66
CA LYS A 260 -4.77 28.08 -25.44
C LYS A 260 -4.43 28.13 -23.96
N PHE A 261 -4.96 29.13 -23.23
CA PHE A 261 -4.74 29.26 -21.79
C PHE A 261 -5.41 28.12 -20.98
N THR A 262 -6.65 27.77 -21.32
CA THR A 262 -7.33 26.60 -20.71
C THR A 262 -6.66 25.27 -21.08
N TRP A 263 -6.09 25.17 -22.28
CA TRP A 263 -5.29 24.01 -22.69
C TRP A 263 -3.98 23.92 -21.89
N ILE A 264 -3.26 25.04 -21.73
CA ILE A 264 -2.03 25.11 -20.93
C ILE A 264 -2.32 24.77 -19.46
N ILE A 265 -3.38 25.35 -18.88
CA ILE A 265 -3.81 25.03 -17.51
C ILE A 265 -4.19 23.55 -17.42
N GLY A 266 -4.91 23.02 -18.38
CA GLY A 266 -5.25 21.61 -18.46
C GLY A 266 -4.01 20.72 -18.58
N ALA A 267 -3.03 21.09 -19.41
CA ALA A 267 -1.78 20.36 -19.57
C ALA A 267 -0.89 20.43 -18.32
N LEU A 268 -0.81 21.60 -17.67
CA LEU A 268 -0.13 21.77 -16.37
C LEU A 268 -0.84 20.96 -15.28
N PHE A 269 -2.16 21.03 -15.23
CA PHE A 269 -2.96 20.24 -14.30
C PHE A 269 -2.78 18.74 -14.55
N ASP A 270 -2.70 18.30 -15.81
CA ASP A 270 -2.38 16.94 -16.19
C ASP A 270 -0.98 16.54 -15.75
N PHE A 271 -0.01 17.42 -15.96
CA PHE A 271 1.36 17.21 -15.51
C PHE A 271 1.45 17.07 -13.99
N PHE A 272 0.80 17.96 -13.23
CA PHE A 272 0.82 17.92 -11.77
C PHE A 272 0.00 16.76 -11.21
N THR A 273 -1.19 16.46 -11.78
CA THR A 273 -2.05 15.39 -11.24
C THR A 273 -1.62 13.99 -11.67
N ALA A 274 -1.13 13.80 -12.89
CA ALA A 274 -0.55 12.52 -13.32
C ALA A 274 0.72 12.15 -12.54
N ARG A 275 1.37 13.17 -11.96
CA ARG A 275 2.61 13.03 -11.20
C ARG A 275 2.46 13.48 -9.75
N LEU A 276 1.23 13.48 -9.21
CA LEU A 276 0.95 13.93 -7.85
C LEU A 276 1.81 13.20 -6.80
N TRP A 277 2.09 11.93 -7.02
CA TRP A 277 3.00 11.12 -6.18
C TRP A 277 4.44 11.62 -6.18
N TRP A 278 4.92 12.21 -7.28
CA TRP A 278 6.26 12.78 -7.36
C TRP A 278 6.46 14.00 -6.44
N TRP A 279 5.36 14.75 -6.24
CA TRP A 279 5.39 15.95 -5.40
C TRP A 279 5.01 15.65 -3.96
N LEU A 280 4.16 14.65 -3.77
CA LEU A 280 3.65 14.29 -2.45
C LEU A 280 4.61 13.43 -1.64
N ALA A 281 5.38 12.54 -2.26
CA ALA A 281 6.38 11.78 -1.54
C ALA A 281 7.44 12.72 -0.91
N PRO A 282 8.06 13.68 -1.64
CA PRO A 282 8.92 14.69 -1.03
C PRO A 282 8.19 15.59 -0.04
N ALA A 283 6.97 16.05 -0.36
CA ALA A 283 6.21 16.93 0.53
C ALA A 283 5.81 16.22 1.83
N LEU A 284 5.39 14.96 1.76
CA LEU A 284 5.13 14.14 2.95
C LEU A 284 6.42 13.84 3.72
N SER A 285 7.53 13.59 3.03
CA SER A 285 8.83 13.40 3.66
C SER A 285 9.29 14.67 4.37
N ILE A 286 9.11 15.84 3.74
CA ILE A 286 9.38 17.16 4.35
C ILE A 286 8.43 17.40 5.53
N LEU A 287 7.14 17.10 5.40
CA LEU A 287 6.16 17.24 6.48
C LEU A 287 6.51 16.33 7.66
N VAL A 288 6.85 15.06 7.39
CA VAL A 288 7.28 14.10 8.41
C VAL A 288 8.57 14.56 9.08
N PHE A 289 9.52 15.10 8.30
CA PHE A 289 10.76 15.70 8.82
C PHE A 289 10.45 16.90 9.71
N TRP A 290 9.60 17.85 9.27
CA TRP A 290 9.20 19.03 10.03
C TRP A 290 8.41 18.66 11.29
N VAL A 291 7.48 17.73 11.22
CA VAL A 291 6.73 17.21 12.38
C VAL A 291 7.70 16.54 13.36
N GLY A 292 8.67 15.75 12.87
CA GLY A 292 9.74 15.18 13.68
C GLY A 292 10.58 16.26 14.36
N LEU A 293 10.99 17.28 13.63
CA LEU A 293 11.80 18.40 14.13
C LEU A 293 11.06 19.25 15.17
N VAL A 294 9.78 19.55 14.96
CA VAL A 294 8.93 20.30 15.90
C VAL A 294 8.67 19.50 17.19
N ILE A 295 8.58 18.18 17.10
CA ILE A 295 8.41 17.31 18.27
C ILE A 295 9.72 17.15 19.03
N ASP A 296 10.87 17.19 18.35
CA ASP A 296 12.20 16.88 18.89
C ASP A 296 13.01 18.11 19.36
N THR A 297 12.44 19.33 19.32
CA THR A 297 13.10 20.56 19.80
C THR A 297 13.46 20.56 21.31
N LYS A 298 13.28 19.42 21.99
CA LYS A 298 13.73 19.22 23.38
C LYS A 298 14.85 18.20 23.56
N GLN A 299 15.37 17.57 22.52
CA GLN A 299 16.55 16.69 22.62
C GLN A 299 17.37 16.78 21.35
N GLU A 300 18.68 17.04 21.51
CA GLU A 300 19.67 17.05 20.42
C GLU A 300 19.71 15.69 19.71
N ALA A 301 19.04 15.58 18.56
CA ALA A 301 19.10 14.40 17.71
C ALA A 301 19.86 14.73 16.43
N VAL A 302 21.02 14.16 16.28
CA VAL A 302 21.73 14.07 15.00
C VAL A 302 20.96 13.09 14.13
N ILE A 303 20.28 13.59 13.11
CA ILE A 303 19.61 12.75 12.12
C ILE A 303 20.67 12.17 11.21
N ALA A 304 21.07 10.93 11.48
CA ALA A 304 21.79 10.12 10.51
C ALA A 304 20.79 9.64 9.45
N VAL A 305 20.78 10.28 8.29
CA VAL A 305 20.11 9.78 7.10
C VAL A 305 20.92 8.58 6.62
N THR A 306 20.57 7.39 7.11
CA THR A 306 21.12 6.15 6.60
C THR A 306 20.51 5.90 5.22
N PRO A 307 21.32 5.67 4.18
CA PRO A 307 20.79 5.41 2.83
C PRO A 307 20.05 4.06 2.84
N PHE A 308 18.73 4.13 2.72
CA PHE A 308 17.80 3.00 2.69
C PHE A 308 17.99 2.02 1.52
N ILE A 309 18.91 2.33 0.60
CA ILE A 309 19.08 1.65 -0.68
C ILE A 309 19.69 0.22 -0.53
N TYR A 310 20.35 -0.09 0.58
CA TYR A 310 21.12 -1.34 0.72
C TYR A 310 20.41 -2.49 1.45
N THR A 311 19.17 -2.36 1.85
CA THR A 311 18.46 -3.43 2.58
C THR A 311 17.35 -4.12 1.79
N LEU A 312 17.20 -3.81 0.51
CA LEU A 312 16.16 -4.38 -0.38
C LEU A 312 16.72 -5.25 -1.51
N PHE A 313 18.06 -5.48 -1.54
CA PHE A 313 18.69 -6.42 -2.47
C PHE A 313 19.30 -7.59 -1.73
#